data_065a4b37f928aac0e76259ca3253b0ad
#
_entry.id   065a4b37f928aac0e76259ca3253b0ad
#
_cell.length_a   1.000
_cell.length_b   1.000
_cell.length_c   1.000
_cell.angle_alpha   90.00
_cell.angle_beta   90.00
_cell.angle_gamma   90.00
#
_symmetry.space_group_name_H-M   'P 1'
#
loop_
_entity.id
_entity.type
_entity.pdbx_description
1 polymer ?
#
loop_
_entity_poly.entity_id
_entity_poly.type
_entity_poly.pdbx_seq_one_letter_code
_entity_poly.pdbx_strand_id
1 'polypeptide(L)'
;MRPLLIIACGALAREIGWVVEANGLDGIDLTCLPADLHNRPERIPEEMRRKIDANQDKYERIVALYADCGTGGLLDELLMEKGVERIGGAHCYAFYAGDQTFEEMHEDELGTFYLTDYLVRFFDRLIISGLGLDRHPELLDIYFGNYKRLTYLAQTDDAALQAQARAAAKKLGLEYRYHFTGYGGLGDFIVAQAGKETADGTNDHRILA
;
A
#
# COMPACT_ATOMS: atom_id res chain seq x y z
N MET A 1 0.40 25.52 11.00
CA MET A 1 -0.05 24.12 10.83
C MET A 1 1.14 23.33 10.31
N ARG A 2 1.13 22.01 10.39
CA ARG A 2 2.16 21.15 9.77
C ARG A 2 1.82 20.99 8.30
N PRO A 3 2.82 20.89 7.37
CA PRO A 3 2.55 20.97 5.95
C PRO A 3 1.70 19.82 5.42
N LEU A 4 2.13 18.56 5.60
CA LEU A 4 1.47 17.40 4.98
C LEU A 4 1.28 16.24 5.97
N LEU A 5 0.07 15.68 6.01
CA LEU A 5 -0.20 14.38 6.64
C LEU A 5 -0.48 13.33 5.57
N ILE A 6 0.25 12.23 5.60
CA ILE A 6 -0.07 11.02 4.86
C ILE A 6 -0.86 10.08 5.78
N ILE A 7 -2.07 9.70 5.37
CA ILE A 7 -2.85 8.63 6.01
C ILE A 7 -2.75 7.38 5.14
N ALA A 8 -2.12 6.32 5.65
CA ALA A 8 -1.80 5.13 4.87
C ALA A 8 -2.30 3.84 5.50
N CYS A 9 -2.30 2.76 4.71
CA CYS A 9 -2.38 1.42 5.26
C CYS A 9 -1.11 1.10 6.07
N GLY A 10 -1.27 0.46 7.23
CA GLY A 10 -0.14 0.05 8.06
C GLY A 10 0.83 -0.92 7.36
N ALA A 11 0.36 -1.62 6.33
CA ALA A 11 1.20 -2.46 5.47
C ALA A 11 2.21 -1.66 4.63
N LEU A 12 2.01 -0.35 4.45
CA LEU A 12 2.87 0.55 3.65
C LEU A 12 3.77 1.43 4.52
N ALA A 13 3.62 1.38 5.85
CA ALA A 13 4.25 2.34 6.75
C ALA A 13 5.77 2.38 6.64
N ARG A 14 6.40 1.22 6.50
CA ARG A 14 7.85 1.09 6.39
C ARG A 14 8.37 1.64 5.07
N GLU A 15 7.71 1.29 3.99
CA GLU A 15 8.05 1.68 2.64
C GLU A 15 7.90 3.19 2.46
N ILE A 16 6.82 3.78 2.99
CA ILE A 16 6.61 5.23 3.00
C ILE A 16 7.74 5.93 3.80
N GLY A 17 8.02 5.45 5.01
CA GLY A 17 9.09 6.00 5.85
C GLY A 17 10.44 5.97 5.14
N TRP A 18 10.73 4.87 4.44
CA TRP A 18 11.98 4.73 3.69
C TRP A 18 12.05 5.68 2.49
N VAL A 19 10.95 5.85 1.74
CA VAL A 19 10.89 6.81 0.62
C VAL A 19 11.08 8.25 1.12
N VAL A 20 10.43 8.63 2.21
CA VAL A 20 10.55 9.95 2.83
C VAL A 20 12.00 10.22 3.25
N GLU A 21 12.64 9.28 3.96
CA GLU A 21 14.02 9.40 4.42
C GLU A 21 15.01 9.44 3.26
N ALA A 22 14.89 8.52 2.29
CA ALA A 22 15.81 8.41 1.15
C ALA A 22 15.81 9.64 0.24
N ASN A 23 14.69 10.39 0.19
CA ASN A 23 14.54 11.60 -0.60
C ASN A 23 14.71 12.89 0.24
N GLY A 24 15.00 12.78 1.53
CA GLY A 24 15.17 13.95 2.41
C GLY A 24 13.92 14.84 2.48
N LEU A 25 12.72 14.24 2.48
CA LEU A 25 11.46 14.97 2.45
C LEU A 25 11.09 15.43 3.87
N ASP A 26 11.25 16.71 4.14
CA ASP A 26 10.86 17.33 5.41
C ASP A 26 9.38 17.73 5.42
N GLY A 27 8.81 17.89 6.63
CA GLY A 27 7.44 18.39 6.80
C GLY A 27 6.32 17.39 6.50
N ILE A 28 6.65 16.12 6.30
CA ILE A 28 5.68 15.03 6.09
C ILE A 28 5.52 14.24 7.37
N ASP A 29 4.29 14.20 7.89
CA ASP A 29 3.91 13.29 8.96
C ASP A 29 3.15 12.09 8.40
N LEU A 30 3.35 10.93 9.02
CA LEU A 30 2.68 9.68 8.64
C LEU A 30 1.80 9.18 9.78
N THR A 31 0.57 8.82 9.47
CA THR A 31 -0.29 8.02 10.35
C THR A 31 -0.91 6.87 9.56
N CYS A 32 -1.18 5.74 10.22
CA CYS A 32 -1.68 4.56 9.54
C CYS A 32 -3.00 4.07 10.13
N LEU A 33 -3.81 3.46 9.26
CA LEU A 33 -4.87 2.54 9.65
C LEU A 33 -4.27 1.14 9.84
N PRO A 34 -4.83 0.34 10.78
CA PRO A 34 -4.40 -1.04 10.97
C PRO A 34 -4.46 -1.86 9.67
N ALA A 35 -3.40 -2.63 9.39
CA ALA A 35 -3.34 -3.44 8.17
C ALA A 35 -4.38 -4.57 8.11
N ASP A 36 -4.87 -5.03 9.27
CA ASP A 36 -5.91 -6.06 9.37
C ASP A 36 -7.31 -5.58 8.92
N LEU A 37 -7.51 -4.28 8.73
CA LEU A 37 -8.70 -3.75 8.07
C LEU A 37 -8.86 -4.25 6.63
N HIS A 38 -7.79 -4.73 6.00
CA HIS A 38 -7.88 -5.40 4.70
C HIS A 38 -8.85 -6.60 4.72
N ASN A 39 -8.99 -7.27 5.86
CA ASN A 39 -9.93 -8.37 6.05
C ASN A 39 -11.36 -7.90 6.42
N ARG A 40 -11.56 -6.58 6.56
CA ARG A 40 -12.84 -5.94 6.91
C ARG A 40 -12.98 -4.61 6.16
N PRO A 41 -13.02 -4.65 4.82
CA PRO A 41 -12.97 -3.45 3.98
C PRO A 41 -14.13 -2.48 4.25
N GLU A 42 -15.27 -2.98 4.70
CA GLU A 42 -16.43 -2.17 5.07
C GLU A 42 -16.14 -1.16 6.21
N ARG A 43 -15.09 -1.39 7.00
CA ARG A 43 -14.68 -0.50 8.10
C ARG A 43 -13.66 0.57 7.68
N ILE A 44 -13.03 0.43 6.52
CA ILE A 44 -11.98 1.33 6.06
C ILE A 44 -12.48 2.78 5.94
N PRO A 45 -13.64 3.06 5.32
CA PRO A 45 -14.12 4.43 5.16
C PRO A 45 -14.34 5.13 6.51
N GLU A 46 -14.95 4.45 7.48
CA GLU A 46 -15.22 5.03 8.79
C GLU A 46 -13.93 5.32 9.58
N GLU A 47 -12.96 4.41 9.56
CA GLU A 47 -11.66 4.64 10.23
C GLU A 47 -10.84 5.73 9.52
N MET A 48 -10.93 5.83 8.18
CA MET A 48 -10.34 6.91 7.42
C MET A 48 -10.97 8.27 7.79
N ARG A 49 -12.31 8.34 7.85
CA ARG A 49 -13.04 9.53 8.29
C ARG A 49 -12.54 10.01 9.65
N ARG A 50 -12.47 9.13 10.63
CA ARG A 50 -11.99 9.46 11.99
C ARG A 50 -10.57 10.03 11.98
N LYS A 51 -9.69 9.46 11.15
CA LYS A 51 -8.31 9.95 11.02
C LYS A 51 -8.26 11.34 10.37
N ILE A 52 -9.05 11.58 9.33
CA ILE A 52 -9.13 12.89 8.68
C ILE A 52 -9.67 13.91 9.66
N ASP A 53 -10.83 13.67 10.27
CA ASP A 53 -11.50 14.60 11.19
C ASP A 53 -10.63 14.97 12.40
N ALA A 54 -9.87 14.01 12.93
CA ALA A 54 -8.96 14.25 14.05
C ALA A 54 -7.73 15.09 13.69
N ASN A 55 -7.45 15.31 12.39
CA ASN A 55 -6.23 15.94 11.93
C ASN A 55 -6.43 17.14 10.98
N GLN A 56 -7.61 17.36 10.42
CA GLN A 56 -7.89 18.41 9.43
C GLN A 56 -7.50 19.83 9.89
N ASP A 57 -7.60 20.12 11.20
CA ASP A 57 -7.24 21.43 11.74
C ASP A 57 -5.75 21.56 12.10
N LYS A 58 -4.95 20.51 11.94
CA LYS A 58 -3.53 20.45 12.32
C LYS A 58 -2.58 20.52 11.13
N TYR A 59 -3.07 20.13 9.95
CA TYR A 59 -2.30 20.02 8.73
C TYR A 59 -2.89 20.89 7.64
N GLU A 60 -2.04 21.43 6.80
CA GLU A 60 -2.46 22.22 5.62
C GLU A 60 -3.02 21.32 4.54
N ARG A 61 -2.45 20.13 4.42
CA ARG A 61 -2.89 19.10 3.48
C ARG A 61 -2.92 17.71 4.12
N ILE A 62 -3.89 16.92 3.70
CA ILE A 62 -4.00 15.50 4.01
C ILE A 62 -4.10 14.74 2.69
N VAL A 63 -3.35 13.66 2.56
CA VAL A 63 -3.47 12.74 1.41
C VAL A 63 -3.60 11.30 1.91
N ALA A 64 -4.30 10.48 1.15
CA ALA A 64 -4.50 9.07 1.46
C ALA A 64 -3.62 8.18 0.58
N LEU A 65 -2.72 7.41 1.19
CA LEU A 65 -1.99 6.32 0.54
C LEU A 65 -2.72 5.00 0.83
N TYR A 66 -3.86 4.87 0.16
CA TYR A 66 -4.78 3.77 0.33
C TYR A 66 -5.44 3.41 -1.00
N ALA A 67 -5.42 2.14 -1.39
CA ALA A 67 -6.17 1.65 -2.54
C ALA A 67 -7.65 1.45 -2.18
N ASP A 68 -8.51 1.12 -3.15
CA ASP A 68 -9.90 0.77 -2.86
C ASP A 68 -10.00 -0.41 -1.89
N CYS A 69 -9.12 -1.40 -2.01
CA CYS A 69 -9.01 -2.54 -1.09
C CYS A 69 -10.34 -3.26 -0.82
N GLY A 70 -11.29 -3.26 -1.77
CA GLY A 70 -12.59 -3.92 -1.65
C GLY A 70 -13.67 -3.09 -0.96
N THR A 71 -13.48 -1.77 -0.83
CA THR A 71 -14.53 -0.86 -0.31
C THR A 71 -15.65 -0.61 -1.31
N GLY A 72 -15.44 -0.99 -2.59
CA GLY A 72 -16.44 -0.83 -3.65
C GLY A 72 -16.76 0.63 -3.96
N GLY A 73 -15.76 1.52 -3.83
CA GLY A 73 -15.88 2.95 -4.09
C GLY A 73 -16.30 3.80 -2.88
N LEU A 74 -16.70 3.17 -1.75
CA LEU A 74 -17.09 3.93 -0.54
C LEU A 74 -15.95 4.77 0.04
N LEU A 75 -14.71 4.33 -0.14
CA LEU A 75 -13.54 5.13 0.25
C LEU A 75 -13.41 6.36 -0.65
N ASP A 76 -13.61 6.22 -1.95
CA ASP A 76 -13.54 7.35 -2.90
C ASP A 76 -14.63 8.39 -2.61
N GLU A 77 -15.87 7.95 -2.32
CA GLU A 77 -16.97 8.85 -1.94
C GLU A 77 -16.61 9.66 -0.70
N LEU A 78 -16.07 9.02 0.33
CA LEU A 78 -15.61 9.69 1.54
C LEU A 78 -14.49 10.71 1.24
N LEU A 79 -13.46 10.30 0.51
CA LEU A 79 -12.30 11.15 0.25
C LEU A 79 -12.69 12.36 -0.60
N MET A 80 -13.63 12.19 -1.55
CA MET A 80 -14.21 13.29 -2.32
C MET A 80 -15.00 14.26 -1.43
N GLU A 81 -15.84 13.75 -0.51
CA GLU A 81 -16.54 14.57 0.50
C GLU A 81 -15.57 15.41 1.35
N LYS A 82 -14.42 14.82 1.73
CA LYS A 82 -13.43 15.47 2.57
C LYS A 82 -12.39 16.31 1.81
N GLY A 83 -12.42 16.30 0.48
CA GLY A 83 -11.42 16.99 -0.34
C GLY A 83 -10.01 16.42 -0.19
N VAL A 84 -9.88 15.12 0.10
CA VAL A 84 -8.63 14.42 0.31
C VAL A 84 -8.24 13.66 -0.96
N GLU A 85 -7.08 13.96 -1.50
CA GLU A 85 -6.51 13.25 -2.66
C GLU A 85 -5.97 11.88 -2.22
N ARG A 86 -6.16 10.84 -3.04
CA ARG A 86 -5.51 9.55 -2.84
C ARG A 86 -4.69 9.11 -4.04
N ILE A 87 -3.74 8.19 -3.79
CA ILE A 87 -3.10 7.43 -4.86
C ILE A 87 -4.16 6.55 -5.54
N GLY A 88 -4.20 6.54 -6.87
CA GLY A 88 -5.12 5.69 -7.65
C GLY A 88 -4.82 4.20 -7.48
N GLY A 89 -5.71 3.36 -7.97
CA GLY A 89 -5.55 1.90 -8.02
C GLY A 89 -6.56 1.13 -7.16
N ALA A 90 -6.94 -0.04 -7.63
CA ALA A 90 -7.85 -0.96 -6.93
C ALA A 90 -7.14 -1.68 -5.78
N HIS A 91 -5.85 -1.95 -5.92
CA HIS A 91 -5.03 -2.68 -4.96
C HIS A 91 -3.68 -2.00 -4.75
N CYS A 92 -3.16 -2.07 -3.51
CA CYS A 92 -1.84 -1.51 -3.18
C CYS A 92 -0.67 -2.15 -3.95
N TYR A 93 -0.86 -3.32 -4.55
CA TYR A 93 0.11 -3.96 -5.44
C TYR A 93 0.44 -3.12 -6.67
N ALA A 94 -0.58 -2.43 -7.23
CA ALA A 94 -0.41 -1.52 -8.36
C ALA A 94 0.46 -0.31 -8.02
N PHE A 95 0.52 0.09 -6.75
CA PHE A 95 1.42 1.17 -6.31
C PHE A 95 2.89 0.85 -6.56
N TYR A 96 3.26 -0.43 -6.48
CA TYR A 96 4.63 -0.88 -6.69
C TYR A 96 4.91 -1.20 -8.16
N ALA A 97 4.03 -1.97 -8.80
CA ALA A 97 4.23 -2.46 -10.16
C ALA A 97 3.88 -1.41 -11.24
N GLY A 98 3.06 -0.41 -10.90
CA GLY A 98 2.35 0.45 -11.84
C GLY A 98 1.07 -0.23 -12.35
N ASP A 99 0.04 0.56 -12.63
CA ASP A 99 -1.30 0.04 -12.99
C ASP A 99 -1.23 -0.87 -14.22
N GLN A 100 -0.59 -0.42 -15.31
CA GLN A 100 -0.51 -1.20 -16.54
C GLN A 100 0.20 -2.55 -16.34
N THR A 101 1.38 -2.55 -15.70
CA THR A 101 2.14 -3.78 -15.44
C THR A 101 1.36 -4.74 -14.54
N PHE A 102 0.66 -4.19 -13.53
CA PHE A 102 -0.16 -5.00 -12.64
C PHE A 102 -1.36 -5.62 -13.36
N GLU A 103 -2.04 -4.87 -14.23
CA GLU A 103 -3.12 -5.37 -15.08
C GLU A 103 -2.64 -6.49 -15.99
N GLU A 104 -1.53 -6.28 -16.72
CA GLU A 104 -0.93 -7.30 -17.59
C GLU A 104 -0.59 -8.60 -16.83
N MET A 105 -0.02 -8.48 -15.61
CA MET A 105 0.27 -9.64 -14.77
C MET A 105 -0.99 -10.36 -14.28
N HIS A 106 -2.03 -9.59 -13.99
CA HIS A 106 -3.31 -10.12 -13.52
C HIS A 106 -4.08 -10.84 -14.65
N GLU A 107 -4.05 -10.27 -15.85
CA GLU A 107 -4.66 -10.89 -17.05
C GLU A 107 -3.93 -12.16 -17.48
N ASP A 108 -2.58 -12.22 -17.34
CA ASP A 108 -1.77 -13.42 -17.65
C ASP A 108 -2.20 -14.64 -16.81
N GLU A 109 -2.51 -14.44 -15.52
CA GLU A 109 -3.02 -15.50 -14.63
C GLU A 109 -3.90 -14.93 -13.53
N LEU A 110 -5.22 -15.02 -13.70
CA LEU A 110 -6.21 -14.56 -12.72
C LEU A 110 -6.08 -15.28 -11.37
N GLY A 111 -5.63 -16.53 -11.37
CA GLY A 111 -5.37 -17.31 -10.17
C GLY A 111 -4.01 -16.97 -9.52
N THR A 112 -3.65 -15.70 -9.44
CA THR A 112 -2.38 -15.26 -8.82
C THR A 112 -2.62 -14.68 -7.42
N PHE A 113 -1.91 -15.23 -6.44
CA PHE A 113 -1.80 -14.68 -5.09
C PHE A 113 -0.55 -13.81 -5.01
N TYR A 114 -0.70 -12.55 -4.59
CA TYR A 114 0.40 -11.60 -4.55
C TYR A 114 0.95 -11.42 -3.13
N LEU A 115 2.27 -11.36 -3.01
CA LEU A 115 2.97 -10.96 -1.79
C LEU A 115 3.86 -9.75 -2.07
N THR A 116 3.95 -8.85 -1.09
CA THR A 116 4.93 -7.76 -1.01
C THR A 116 5.98 -8.09 0.06
N ASP A 117 7.03 -7.31 0.18
CA ASP A 117 8.03 -7.46 1.26
C ASP A 117 7.37 -7.55 2.63
N TYR A 118 6.36 -6.69 2.89
CA TYR A 118 5.59 -6.71 4.14
C TYR A 118 4.87 -8.04 4.34
N LEU A 119 4.15 -8.52 3.33
CA LEU A 119 3.37 -9.76 3.43
C LEU A 119 4.28 -11.00 3.56
N VAL A 120 5.45 -10.99 2.93
CA VAL A 120 6.45 -12.05 3.10
C VAL A 120 6.96 -12.11 4.54
N ARG A 121 7.36 -10.95 5.13
CA ARG A 121 7.86 -10.86 6.51
C ARG A 121 6.84 -11.35 7.54
N PHE A 122 5.57 -11.12 7.28
CA PHE A 122 4.49 -11.44 8.20
C PHE A 122 3.56 -12.55 7.70
N PHE A 123 4.03 -13.38 6.76
CA PHE A 123 3.24 -14.40 6.09
C PHE A 123 2.54 -15.34 7.06
N ASP A 124 3.26 -15.92 8.01
CA ASP A 124 2.66 -16.86 8.96
C ASP A 124 1.60 -16.19 9.84
N ARG A 125 1.84 -14.95 10.28
CA ARG A 125 0.89 -14.22 11.12
C ARG A 125 -0.37 -13.80 10.36
N LEU A 126 -0.18 -13.21 9.15
CA LEU A 126 -1.29 -12.59 8.43
C LEU A 126 -2.07 -13.59 7.58
N ILE A 127 -1.37 -14.57 6.99
CA ILE A 127 -1.99 -15.53 6.08
C ILE A 127 -2.29 -16.83 6.83
N ILE A 128 -1.30 -17.48 7.41
CA ILE A 128 -1.52 -18.79 8.01
C ILE A 128 -2.41 -18.68 9.25
N SER A 129 -2.00 -17.90 10.26
CA SER A 129 -2.80 -17.74 11.48
C SER A 129 -3.99 -16.81 11.28
N GLY A 130 -3.85 -15.77 10.44
CA GLY A 130 -4.94 -14.84 10.13
C GLY A 130 -6.14 -15.49 9.46
N LEU A 131 -5.93 -16.48 8.61
CA LEU A 131 -6.97 -17.28 7.97
C LEU A 131 -7.31 -18.57 8.76
N GLY A 132 -6.63 -18.81 9.89
CA GLY A 132 -6.86 -19.97 10.74
C GLY A 132 -6.31 -21.28 10.18
N LEU A 133 -5.42 -21.24 9.18
CA LEU A 133 -4.87 -22.45 8.53
C LEU A 133 -3.95 -23.25 9.45
N ASP A 134 -3.42 -22.65 10.49
CA ASP A 134 -2.66 -23.32 11.55
C ASP A 134 -3.52 -24.24 12.40
N ARG A 135 -4.81 -23.93 12.55
CA ARG A 135 -5.78 -24.70 13.35
C ARG A 135 -6.71 -25.53 12.48
N HIS A 136 -6.93 -25.10 11.26
CA HIS A 136 -7.86 -25.65 10.28
C HIS A 136 -7.20 -25.82 8.92
N PRO A 137 -6.26 -26.80 8.76
CA PRO A 137 -5.54 -27.03 7.50
C PRO A 137 -6.49 -27.36 6.33
N GLU A 138 -7.66 -27.91 6.61
CA GLU A 138 -8.71 -28.23 5.62
C GLU A 138 -9.23 -26.97 4.88
N LEU A 139 -9.06 -25.78 5.47
CA LEU A 139 -9.44 -24.53 4.82
C LEU A 139 -8.48 -24.11 3.70
N LEU A 140 -7.32 -24.75 3.56
CA LEU A 140 -6.33 -24.38 2.54
C LEU A 140 -6.94 -24.47 1.14
N ASP A 141 -7.60 -25.57 0.81
CA ASP A 141 -8.24 -25.76 -0.49
C ASP A 141 -9.41 -24.80 -0.71
N ILE A 142 -10.10 -24.38 0.34
CA ILE A 142 -11.20 -23.43 0.25
C ILE A 142 -10.67 -22.04 -0.10
N TYR A 143 -9.58 -21.60 0.54
CA TYR A 143 -9.00 -20.27 0.29
C TYR A 143 -8.10 -20.24 -0.96
N PHE A 144 -7.31 -21.29 -1.19
CA PHE A 144 -6.26 -21.29 -2.21
C PHE A 144 -6.48 -22.24 -3.36
N GLY A 145 -7.52 -23.08 -3.35
CA GLY A 145 -7.78 -24.09 -4.38
C GLY A 145 -7.97 -23.53 -5.80
N ASN A 146 -8.36 -22.27 -5.93
CA ASN A 146 -8.47 -21.57 -7.22
C ASN A 146 -7.21 -20.81 -7.63
N TYR A 147 -6.20 -20.71 -6.75
CA TYR A 147 -4.93 -20.10 -7.09
C TYR A 147 -3.99 -21.12 -7.71
N LYS A 148 -3.18 -20.67 -8.66
CA LYS A 148 -2.16 -21.47 -9.33
C LYS A 148 -0.75 -20.95 -9.06
N ARG A 149 -0.65 -19.64 -8.84
CA ARG A 149 0.63 -18.92 -8.76
C ARG A 149 0.68 -18.03 -7.54
N LEU A 150 1.86 -17.94 -6.94
CA LEU A 150 2.22 -16.89 -6.00
C LEU A 150 3.27 -15.99 -6.66
N THR A 151 2.93 -14.70 -6.85
CA THR A 151 3.86 -13.69 -7.36
C THR A 151 4.34 -12.82 -6.21
N TYR A 152 5.65 -12.85 -5.97
CA TYR A 152 6.31 -11.96 -5.03
C TYR A 152 6.74 -10.68 -5.74
N LEU A 153 6.02 -9.58 -5.46
CA LEU A 153 6.35 -8.21 -5.86
C LEU A 153 7.36 -7.67 -4.85
N ALA A 154 8.63 -7.65 -5.22
CA ALA A 154 9.71 -7.28 -4.30
C ALA A 154 10.00 -5.78 -4.35
N GLN A 155 9.96 -5.11 -3.20
CA GLN A 155 10.36 -3.72 -3.05
C GLN A 155 11.87 -3.59 -2.82
N THR A 156 12.47 -4.61 -2.23
CA THR A 156 13.92 -4.68 -1.97
C THR A 156 14.53 -5.93 -2.62
N ASP A 157 15.78 -5.84 -3.07
CA ASP A 157 16.52 -7.01 -3.55
C ASP A 157 17.15 -7.75 -2.37
N ASP A 158 16.31 -8.47 -1.62
CA ASP A 158 16.67 -9.21 -0.40
C ASP A 158 16.55 -10.72 -0.63
N ALA A 159 17.68 -11.40 -0.69
CA ALA A 159 17.72 -12.85 -0.91
C ALA A 159 17.03 -13.67 0.20
N ALA A 160 16.98 -13.15 1.43
CA ALA A 160 16.30 -13.82 2.54
C ALA A 160 14.78 -13.73 2.36
N LEU A 161 14.26 -12.57 1.92
CA LEU A 161 12.83 -12.43 1.59
C LEU A 161 12.44 -13.27 0.38
N GLN A 162 13.29 -13.35 -0.65
CA GLN A 162 13.04 -14.23 -1.79
C GLN A 162 12.94 -15.70 -1.34
N ALA A 163 13.82 -16.16 -0.45
CA ALA A 163 13.76 -17.51 0.10
C ALA A 163 12.48 -17.76 0.91
N GLN A 164 12.07 -16.78 1.74
CA GLN A 164 10.81 -16.87 2.50
C GLN A 164 9.59 -16.90 1.58
N ALA A 165 9.56 -16.07 0.53
CA ALA A 165 8.46 -16.07 -0.45
C ALA A 165 8.36 -17.39 -1.21
N ARG A 166 9.50 -18.03 -1.57
CA ARG A 166 9.52 -19.39 -2.16
C ARG A 166 8.96 -20.42 -1.19
N ALA A 167 9.33 -20.33 0.09
CA ALA A 167 8.81 -21.23 1.12
C ALA A 167 7.29 -21.03 1.31
N ALA A 168 6.79 -19.79 1.25
CA ALA A 168 5.37 -19.48 1.30
C ALA A 168 4.61 -20.11 0.11
N ALA A 169 5.13 -19.96 -1.12
CA ALA A 169 4.54 -20.58 -2.31
C ALA A 169 4.46 -22.10 -2.16
N LYS A 170 5.55 -22.73 -1.71
CA LYS A 170 5.57 -24.17 -1.45
C LYS A 170 4.55 -24.59 -0.38
N LYS A 171 4.39 -23.80 0.68
CA LYS A 171 3.44 -24.06 1.77
C LYS A 171 1.98 -24.00 1.29
N LEU A 172 1.69 -23.11 0.34
CA LEU A 172 0.36 -22.96 -0.29
C LEU A 172 0.14 -23.90 -1.48
N GLY A 173 1.17 -24.64 -1.95
CA GLY A 173 1.08 -25.50 -3.13
C GLY A 173 1.03 -24.73 -4.46
N LEU A 174 1.57 -23.49 -4.51
CA LEU A 174 1.50 -22.58 -5.65
C LEU A 174 2.84 -22.51 -6.41
N GLU A 175 2.78 -22.24 -7.74
CA GLU A 175 3.95 -21.89 -8.54
C GLU A 175 4.53 -20.56 -8.04
N TYR A 176 5.84 -20.47 -7.86
CA TYR A 176 6.51 -19.23 -7.42
C TYR A 176 6.94 -18.39 -8.62
N ARG A 177 6.60 -17.10 -8.58
CA ARG A 177 7.13 -16.06 -9.47
C ARG A 177 7.74 -14.93 -8.68
N TYR A 178 8.80 -14.35 -9.22
CA TYR A 178 9.49 -13.17 -8.65
C TYR A 178 9.38 -12.00 -9.63
N HIS A 179 9.00 -10.85 -9.12
CA HIS A 179 8.99 -9.60 -9.87
C HIS A 179 9.52 -8.47 -9.00
N PHE A 180 10.65 -7.88 -9.38
CA PHE A 180 11.23 -6.74 -8.68
C PHE A 180 10.55 -5.46 -9.15
N THR A 181 9.95 -4.72 -8.23
CA THR A 181 9.23 -3.48 -8.50
C THR A 181 9.95 -2.25 -7.96
N GLY A 182 10.79 -2.41 -6.94
CA GLY A 182 11.17 -1.28 -6.11
C GLY A 182 9.94 -0.64 -5.47
N TYR A 183 9.99 0.68 -5.26
CA TYR A 183 8.88 1.44 -4.66
C TYR A 183 7.95 2.07 -5.71
N GLY A 184 8.31 2.01 -7.00
CA GLY A 184 7.47 2.36 -8.14
C GLY A 184 6.63 3.62 -7.94
N GLY A 185 5.35 3.55 -8.33
CA GLY A 185 4.42 4.67 -8.24
C GLY A 185 4.14 5.16 -6.81
N LEU A 186 4.38 4.33 -5.78
CA LEU A 186 4.32 4.78 -4.38
C LEU A 186 5.35 5.88 -4.11
N GLY A 187 6.59 5.66 -4.55
CA GLY A 187 7.67 6.64 -4.41
C GLY A 187 7.37 7.91 -5.19
N ASP A 188 6.98 7.77 -6.45
CA ASP A 188 6.65 8.90 -7.32
C ASP A 188 5.51 9.74 -6.76
N PHE A 189 4.46 9.11 -6.23
CA PHE A 189 3.34 9.82 -5.62
C PHE A 189 3.79 10.63 -4.39
N ILE A 190 4.56 10.04 -3.47
CA ILE A 190 5.04 10.72 -2.26
C ILE A 190 5.89 11.93 -2.63
N VAL A 191 6.84 11.78 -3.56
CA VAL A 191 7.69 12.87 -4.03
C VAL A 191 6.87 13.97 -4.70
N ALA A 192 5.90 13.62 -5.54
CA ALA A 192 5.01 14.58 -6.18
C ALA A 192 4.15 15.35 -5.17
N GLN A 193 3.67 14.67 -4.10
CA GLN A 193 2.90 15.35 -3.05
C GLN A 193 3.77 16.30 -2.23
N ALA A 194 5.01 15.95 -1.91
CA ALA A 194 5.97 16.84 -1.28
C ALA A 194 6.27 18.08 -2.14
N GLY A 195 6.42 17.92 -3.45
CA GLY A 195 6.70 19.01 -4.39
C GLY A 195 5.55 20.01 -4.58
N LYS A 196 4.29 19.62 -4.35
CA LYS A 196 3.13 20.53 -4.44
C LYS A 196 3.15 21.64 -3.36
N GLU A 197 3.86 21.43 -2.25
CA GLU A 197 3.97 22.42 -1.16
C GLU A 197 4.84 23.62 -1.53
N THR A 198 5.79 23.44 -2.43
CA THR A 198 6.69 24.52 -2.86
C THR A 198 6.11 25.44 -3.95
N ALA A 199 5.03 25.04 -4.61
CA ALA A 199 4.44 25.78 -5.71
C ALA A 199 3.43 26.86 -5.25
N ASP A 200 2.78 26.67 -4.09
CA ASP A 200 1.80 27.65 -3.53
C ASP A 200 2.40 28.64 -2.52
N GLY A 201 3.63 28.39 -2.09
CA GLY A 201 4.40 29.20 -1.14
C GLY A 201 5.55 29.97 -1.81
N THR A 202 5.31 31.26 -2.16
CA THR A 202 6.32 32.27 -2.52
C THR A 202 6.93 32.21 -3.93
N ASN A 203 6.21 32.80 -4.85
CA ASN A 203 6.84 33.48 -5.99
C ASN A 203 7.37 34.85 -5.51
N ASP A 204 8.49 34.89 -4.78
CA ASP A 204 9.23 36.12 -4.48
C ASP A 204 10.65 36.01 -5.06
N HIS A 205 10.72 35.95 -6.39
CA HIS A 205 11.96 36.23 -7.11
C HIS A 205 12.21 37.73 -7.13
N ARG A 206 12.86 38.25 -6.08
CA ARG A 206 13.62 39.47 -6.22
C ARG A 206 14.84 39.20 -7.07
N ILE A 207 14.69 39.54 -8.36
CA ILE A 207 15.83 39.78 -9.22
C ILE A 207 16.52 41.04 -8.65
N LEU A 208 17.69 40.86 -8.07
CA LEU A 208 18.63 41.96 -7.82
C LEU A 208 19.55 42.04 -9.02
N ALA A 209 19.52 43.21 -9.63
CA ALA A 209 20.40 43.65 -10.72
C ALA A 209 21.86 43.74 -10.29
#